data_ae19d160ac6b8237ed1db40a4d6a26f2
#
_entry.id   ae19d160ac6b8237ed1db40a4d6a26f2
#
_cell.length_a   1.000
_cell.length_b   1.000
_cell.length_c   1.000
_cell.angle_alpha   90.00
_cell.angle_beta   90.00
_cell.angle_gamma   90.00
#
_symmetry.space_group_name_H-M   'P 1'
#
loop_
_entity.id
_entity.type
_entity.pdbx_description
1 polymer ?
#
loop_
_entity_poly.entity_id
_entity_poly.type
_entity_poly.pdbx_seq_one_letter_code
_entity_poly.pdbx_strand_id
1 'polypeptide(L)' 'MQKLRTIIVDDEPLALDFLRSCLAESNDIEIVAECGNGRAAVAAANKLRPELLFLDIQMPGINGFEVVKALQAD' A
#
# COMPACT_ATOMS: atom_id res chain seq x y z
N MET A 1 -9.56 -19.53 -6.26
CA MET A 1 -8.32 -18.77 -6.48
C MET A 1 -8.05 -17.84 -5.32
N GLN A 2 -6.80 -17.79 -4.88
CA GLN A 2 -6.43 -16.87 -3.79
C GLN A 2 -6.34 -15.46 -4.34
N LYS A 3 -6.80 -14.52 -3.53
CA LYS A 3 -6.66 -13.10 -3.86
C LYS A 3 -5.26 -12.61 -3.53
N LEU A 4 -4.78 -11.62 -4.28
CA LEU A 4 -3.54 -10.95 -3.98
C LEU A 4 -3.73 -10.03 -2.78
N ARG A 5 -3.00 -10.27 -1.72
CA ARG A 5 -3.05 -9.43 -0.52
C ARG A 5 -2.32 -8.13 -0.82
N THR A 6 -3.03 -7.03 -0.69
CA THR A 6 -2.61 -5.74 -1.23
C THR A 6 -2.64 -4.66 -0.15
N ILE A 7 -1.61 -3.82 -0.13
CA ILE A 7 -1.59 -2.60 0.68
C ILE A 7 -1.65 -1.41 -0.27
N ILE A 8 -2.53 -0.45 0.03
CA ILE A 8 -2.60 0.81 -0.72
C ILE A 8 -2.08 1.93 0.18
N VAL A 9 -1.28 2.82 -0.40
CA VAL A 9 -0.59 3.88 0.33
C VAL A 9 -0.74 5.20 -0.40
N ASP A 10 -1.34 6.18 0.26
CA ASP A 10 -1.47 7.53 -0.29
C ASP A 10 -1.75 8.48 0.86
N ASP A 11 -1.16 9.68 0.85
CA ASP A 11 -1.39 10.65 1.90
C ASP A 11 -2.71 11.41 1.74
N GLU A 12 -3.41 11.22 0.63
CA GLU A 12 -4.70 11.85 0.36
C GLU A 12 -5.83 10.86 0.64
N PRO A 13 -6.69 11.12 1.64
CA PRO A 13 -7.79 10.20 1.95
C PRO A 13 -8.72 9.93 0.77
N LEU A 14 -8.97 10.93 -0.06
CA LEU A 14 -9.83 10.76 -1.24
C LEU A 14 -9.18 9.84 -2.27
N ALA A 15 -7.87 9.88 -2.39
CA ALA A 15 -7.16 8.98 -3.28
C ALA A 15 -7.26 7.53 -2.79
N LEU A 16 -7.17 7.31 -1.48
CA LEU A 16 -7.37 5.97 -0.90
C LEU A 16 -8.79 5.47 -1.16
N ASP A 17 -9.78 6.34 -0.99
CA ASP A 17 -11.18 5.98 -1.28
C ASP A 17 -11.36 5.58 -2.74
N PHE A 18 -10.75 6.33 -3.64
CA PHE A 18 -10.82 6.06 -5.07
C PHE A 18 -10.17 4.72 -5.40
N LEU A 19 -8.97 4.50 -4.90
CA LEU A 19 -8.25 3.23 -5.11
C LEU A 19 -9.05 2.06 -4.56
N ARG A 20 -9.60 2.20 -3.36
CA ARG A 20 -10.41 1.14 -2.76
C ARG A 20 -11.60 0.81 -3.65
N SER A 21 -12.26 1.83 -4.17
CA SER A 21 -13.42 1.63 -5.04
C SER A 21 -13.03 0.93 -6.34
N CYS A 22 -11.93 1.34 -6.95
CA CYS A 22 -11.44 0.73 -8.19
C CYS A 22 -11.04 -0.73 -7.98
N LEU A 23 -10.34 -1.00 -6.90
CA LEU A 23 -9.83 -2.35 -6.64
C LEU A 23 -10.91 -3.29 -6.12
N ALA A 24 -11.98 -2.74 -5.52
CA ALA A 24 -13.10 -3.55 -5.05
C ALA A 24 -13.83 -4.27 -6.20
N GLU A 25 -13.70 -3.77 -7.42
CA GLU A 25 -14.30 -4.41 -8.58
C GLU A 25 -13.51 -5.63 -9.05
N SER A 26 -12.27 -5.77 -8.58
CA SER A 26 -11.45 -6.91 -8.96
C SER A 26 -11.65 -8.05 -7.96
N ASN A 27 -11.92 -9.22 -8.46
CA ASN A 27 -12.05 -10.41 -7.62
C ASN A 27 -10.69 -10.99 -7.23
N ASP A 28 -9.60 -10.45 -7.80
CA ASP A 28 -8.26 -10.98 -7.59
C ASP A 28 -7.47 -10.21 -6.52
N ILE A 29 -8.05 -9.14 -5.97
CA ILE A 29 -7.35 -8.27 -5.03
C ILE A 29 -8.09 -8.19 -3.71
N GLU A 30 -7.33 -8.36 -2.62
CA GLU A 30 -7.83 -8.17 -1.27
C GLU A 30 -7.01 -7.06 -0.61
N ILE A 31 -7.65 -5.95 -0.24
CA ILE A 31 -6.96 -4.87 0.46
C ILE A 31 -6.85 -5.25 1.93
N VAL A 32 -5.61 -5.44 2.39
CA VAL A 32 -5.36 -5.84 3.78
C VAL A 32 -4.93 -4.67 4.66
N ALA A 33 -4.55 -3.55 4.06
CA ALA A 33 -4.25 -2.33 4.81
C ALA A 33 -4.31 -1.11 3.90
N GLU A 34 -4.65 0.04 4.50
CA GLU A 34 -4.61 1.36 3.86
C GLU A 34 -3.74 2.24 4.72
N CYS A 35 -2.74 2.86 4.12
CA CYS A 35 -1.75 3.65 4.84
C CYS A 35 -1.69 5.07 4.31
N GLY A 36 -1.58 6.04 5.21
CA GLY A 36 -1.53 7.45 4.84
C GLY A 36 -0.12 8.03 4.77
N ASN A 37 0.89 7.22 5.04
CA ASN A 37 2.28 7.69 4.95
C ASN A 37 3.22 6.49 4.80
N GLY A 38 4.48 6.80 4.47
CA GLY A 38 5.47 5.76 4.18
C GLY A 38 5.84 4.92 5.39
N ARG A 39 5.89 5.52 6.58
CA ARG A 39 6.23 4.78 7.79
C ARG A 39 5.17 3.74 8.11
N ALA A 40 3.90 4.13 8.01
CA ALA A 40 2.80 3.19 8.21
C ALA A 40 2.85 2.07 7.18
N ALA A 41 3.20 2.40 5.94
CA ALA A 41 3.32 1.42 4.87
C ALA A 41 4.41 0.40 5.16
N VAL A 42 5.58 0.84 5.61
CA VAL A 42 6.68 -0.06 5.95
C VAL A 42 6.28 -0.99 7.10
N ALA A 43 5.69 -0.42 8.15
CA ALA A 43 5.25 -1.21 9.31
C ALA A 43 4.21 -2.24 8.90
N ALA A 44 3.22 -1.85 8.10
CA ALA A 44 2.18 -2.75 7.65
C ALA A 44 2.75 -3.84 6.75
N ALA A 45 3.65 -3.48 5.84
CA ALA A 45 4.27 -4.45 4.93
C ALA A 45 5.10 -5.48 5.68
N ASN A 46 5.85 -5.05 6.69
CA ASN A 46 6.65 -5.97 7.49
C ASN A 46 5.78 -6.93 8.30
N LYS A 47 4.64 -6.44 8.76
CA LYS A 47 3.71 -7.24 9.55
C LYS A 47 2.87 -8.17 8.68
N LEU A 48 2.33 -7.66 7.58
CA LEU A 48 1.33 -8.36 6.78
C LEU A 48 1.92 -9.08 5.57
N ARG A 49 3.09 -8.69 5.12
CA ARG A 49 3.80 -9.29 3.99
C ARG A 49 2.90 -9.38 2.76
N PRO A 50 2.51 -8.23 2.18
CA PRO A 50 1.61 -8.22 1.03
C PRO A 50 2.29 -8.73 -0.22
N GLU A 51 1.47 -9.14 -1.18
CA GLU A 51 1.94 -9.55 -2.49
C GLU A 51 1.98 -8.38 -3.46
N LEU A 52 1.26 -7.29 -3.16
CA LEU A 52 1.14 -6.13 -4.05
C LEU A 52 1.07 -4.87 -3.22
N LEU A 53 1.74 -3.82 -3.70
CA LEU A 53 1.78 -2.54 -3.03
C LEU A 53 1.49 -1.43 -4.04
N PHE A 54 0.39 -0.68 -3.83
CA PHE A 54 0.10 0.54 -4.57
C PHE A 54 0.61 1.72 -3.77
N LEU A 55 1.49 2.53 -4.35
CA LEU A 55 2.27 3.50 -3.60
C LEU A 55 2.33 4.84 -4.31
N ASP A 56 1.97 5.92 -3.60
CA ASP A 56 2.23 7.28 -4.05
C ASP A 56 3.67 7.63 -3.66
N ILE A 57 4.51 7.91 -4.64
CA ILE A 57 5.94 8.14 -4.42
C ILE A 57 6.26 9.56 -3.95
N GLN A 58 5.27 10.44 -3.84
CA GLN A 58 5.48 11.84 -3.47
C GLN A 58 4.95 12.17 -2.06
N MET A 59 4.80 11.18 -1.21
CA MET A 59 4.33 11.41 0.15
C MET A 59 5.34 12.19 0.99
N PRO A 60 4.86 13.11 1.86
CA PRO A 60 5.76 13.78 2.81
C PRO A 60 6.40 12.80 3.78
N GLY A 61 7.57 13.17 4.26
CA GLY A 61 8.29 12.37 5.23
C GLY A 61 9.14 11.33 4.55
N ILE A 62 8.70 10.08 4.56
CA ILE A 62 9.38 9.02 3.81
C ILE A 62 8.68 8.86 2.46
N ASN A 63 9.40 9.04 1.36
CA ASN A 63 8.81 8.97 0.03
C ASN A 63 8.71 7.52 -0.45
N GLY A 64 8.01 7.33 -1.60
CA GLY A 64 7.77 5.99 -2.13
C GLY A 64 9.03 5.20 -2.42
N PHE A 65 10.08 5.87 -2.91
CA PHE A 65 11.34 5.19 -3.17
C PHE A 65 11.99 4.69 -1.89
N GLU A 66 11.88 5.45 -0.80
CA GLU A 66 12.41 5.05 0.50
C GLU A 66 11.64 3.87 1.07
N VAL A 67 10.33 3.82 0.84
CA VAL A 67 9.52 2.68 1.27
C VAL A 67 9.98 1.41 0.56
N VAL A 68 10.14 1.47 -0.76
CA VAL A 68 10.59 0.32 -1.55
C VAL A 68 11.96 -0.13 -1.06
N LYS A 69 12.87 0.82 -0.84
CA LYS A 69 14.22 0.53 -0.37
C LYS A 69 14.20 -0.14 1.00
N ALA A 70 13.36 0.35 1.92
CA ALA A 70 13.22 -0.24 3.25
C ALA A 70 12.71 -1.67 3.18
N LEU A 71 11.77 -1.94 2.27
CA LEU A 71 11.22 -3.28 2.09
C LEU A 71 12.25 -4.25 1.52
N GLN A 72 13.16 -3.74 0.70
CA GLN A 72 14.20 -4.56 0.09
C GLN A 72 15.36 -4.85 1.02
N ALA A 73 15.42 -4.19 2.17
CA ALA A 73 16.52 -4.34 3.11
C ALA A 73 16.45 -5.62 3.93
N ASP A 74 15.37 -6.34 3.85
CA ASP A 74 15.20 -7.60 4.59
C ASP A 74 16.01 -8.74 3.99
#